data_e59fc1a60f3bd8c09bb5219c4d0ed5ad
#
_entry.id   e59fc1a60f3bd8c09bb5219c4d0ed5ad
#
_cell.length_a   1.000
_cell.length_b   1.000
_cell.length_c   1.000
_cell.angle_alpha   90.00
_cell.angle_beta   90.00
_cell.angle_gamma   90.00
#
_symmetry.space_group_name_H-M   'P 1'
#
loop_
_entity.id
_entity.type
_entity.pdbx_description
1 polymer ?
#
loop_
_entity_poly.entity_id
_entity_poly.type
_entity_poly.pdbx_seq_one_letter_code
_entity_poly.pdbx_strand_id
1 'polypeptide(L)'
;MLDPGAHYVGSLDGDKLEALIETMYLVAFADGAYGPSERAHFEKSVGVLTDGKLAGEDFDHVVTRLSDALRRQGRDGCIASLKQRLDEPQLRQIALILAADMAAADGVLHPEERAVVLAMARAFGVGEDAAREVLDGPPS
;
A
#
# COMPACT_ATOMS: atom_id res chain seq x y z
N MET A 1 -4.61 23.19 -6.44
CA MET A 1 -4.28 22.42 -7.66
C MET A 1 -4.32 20.93 -7.33
N LEU A 2 -5.00 20.17 -8.15
CA LEU A 2 -5.10 18.73 -7.93
C LEU A 2 -3.79 18.03 -8.29
N ASP A 3 -3.37 17.13 -7.42
CA ASP A 3 -2.24 16.26 -7.70
C ASP A 3 -2.61 15.35 -8.88
N PRO A 4 -1.79 15.33 -9.96
CA PRO A 4 -2.10 14.45 -11.10
C PRO A 4 -2.26 12.99 -10.71
N GLY A 5 -1.52 12.51 -9.70
CA GLY A 5 -1.66 11.16 -9.19
C GLY A 5 -3.02 10.92 -8.54
N ALA A 6 -3.49 11.86 -7.74
CA ALA A 6 -4.80 11.77 -7.10
C ALA A 6 -5.93 11.75 -8.13
N HIS A 7 -5.83 12.57 -9.17
CA HIS A 7 -6.82 12.57 -10.24
C HIS A 7 -6.83 11.25 -11.01
N TYR A 8 -5.64 10.73 -11.29
CA TYR A 8 -5.49 9.44 -11.96
C TYR A 8 -6.13 8.31 -11.14
N VAL A 9 -5.85 8.28 -9.83
CA VAL A 9 -6.43 7.27 -8.93
C VAL A 9 -7.96 7.36 -8.93
N GLY A 10 -8.52 8.56 -8.95
CA GLY A 10 -9.97 8.75 -8.97
C GLY A 10 -10.65 8.21 -10.21
N SER A 11 -9.90 7.99 -11.29
CA SER A 11 -10.43 7.45 -12.56
C SER A 11 -10.25 5.95 -12.70
N LEU A 12 -9.61 5.27 -11.71
CA LEU A 12 -9.35 3.84 -11.77
C LEU A 12 -10.61 3.02 -11.51
N ASP A 13 -10.63 1.81 -12.07
CA ASP A 13 -11.67 0.84 -11.76
C ASP A 13 -11.48 0.28 -10.34
N GLY A 14 -12.49 -0.45 -9.84
CA GLY A 14 -12.49 -0.97 -8.48
C GLY A 14 -11.38 -1.96 -8.21
N ASP A 15 -10.99 -2.78 -9.20
CA ASP A 15 -9.94 -3.79 -9.02
C ASP A 15 -8.58 -3.14 -8.79
N LYS A 16 -8.26 -2.12 -9.58
CA LYS A 16 -6.99 -1.42 -9.43
C LYS A 16 -6.94 -0.61 -8.14
N LEU A 17 -8.05 0.00 -7.78
CA LEU A 17 -8.16 0.73 -6.51
C LEU A 17 -7.98 -0.21 -5.33
N GLU A 18 -8.60 -1.39 -5.36
CA GLU A 18 -8.43 -2.39 -4.31
C GLU A 18 -6.99 -2.89 -4.23
N ALA A 19 -6.30 -3.00 -5.38
CA ALA A 19 -4.89 -3.39 -5.39
C ALA A 19 -4.01 -2.35 -4.67
N LEU A 20 -4.30 -1.07 -4.84
CA LEU A 20 -3.59 -0.01 -4.12
C LEU A 20 -3.86 -0.09 -2.62
N ILE A 21 -5.11 -0.37 -2.24
CA ILE A 21 -5.49 -0.54 -0.84
C ILE A 21 -4.76 -1.75 -0.24
N GLU A 22 -4.69 -2.85 -0.97
CA GLU A 22 -3.99 -4.06 -0.52
C GLU A 22 -2.50 -3.79 -0.33
N THR A 23 -1.90 -2.96 -1.17
CA THR A 23 -0.51 -2.56 -1.04
C THR A 23 -0.26 -1.91 0.33
N MET A 24 -1.12 -0.97 0.70
CA MET A 24 -1.03 -0.31 2.00
C MET A 24 -1.27 -1.29 3.15
N TYR A 25 -2.23 -2.21 2.96
CA TYR A 25 -2.57 -3.20 3.97
C TYR A 25 -1.38 -4.12 4.30
N LEU A 26 -0.66 -4.58 3.27
CA LEU A 26 0.49 -5.46 3.47
C LEU A 26 1.58 -4.79 4.30
N VAL A 27 1.77 -3.49 4.13
CA VAL A 27 2.74 -2.73 4.93
C VAL A 27 2.24 -2.58 6.36
N ALA A 28 0.96 -2.23 6.53
CA ALA A 28 0.38 -2.05 7.86
C ALA A 28 0.44 -3.31 8.71
N PHE A 29 0.42 -4.48 8.05
CA PHE A 29 0.45 -5.78 8.72
C PHE A 29 1.83 -6.46 8.70
N ALA A 30 2.86 -5.76 8.25
CA ALA A 30 4.16 -6.36 7.97
C ALA A 30 4.82 -7.02 9.19
N ASP A 31 4.60 -6.45 10.37
CA ASP A 31 5.20 -6.97 11.61
C ASP A 31 4.27 -7.92 12.36
N GLY A 32 3.11 -8.24 11.79
CA GLY A 32 2.11 -9.10 12.42
C GLY A 32 1.31 -8.42 13.51
N ALA A 33 1.56 -7.16 13.76
CA ALA A 33 0.88 -6.40 14.81
C ALA A 33 0.07 -5.26 14.19
N TYR A 34 -1.22 -5.52 13.97
CA TYR A 34 -2.14 -4.51 13.46
C TYR A 34 -2.81 -3.83 14.63
N GLY A 35 -2.10 -2.88 15.23
CA GLY A 35 -2.58 -2.15 16.38
C GLY A 35 -3.55 -1.04 16.03
N PRO A 36 -4.15 -0.39 17.06
CA PRO A 36 -5.12 0.69 16.83
C PRO A 36 -4.55 1.86 16.02
N SER A 37 -3.27 2.20 16.23
CA SER A 37 -2.63 3.29 15.50
C SER A 37 -2.48 2.98 14.02
N GLU A 38 -2.02 1.79 13.70
CA GLU A 38 -1.86 1.33 12.32
C GLU A 38 -3.20 1.24 11.62
N ARG A 39 -4.21 0.73 12.31
CA ARG A 39 -5.56 0.65 11.78
C ARG A 39 -6.14 2.03 11.49
N ALA A 40 -5.99 2.96 12.43
CA ALA A 40 -6.51 4.31 12.26
C ALA A 40 -5.84 5.02 11.08
N HIS A 41 -4.54 4.88 10.95
CA HIS A 41 -3.80 5.46 9.82
C HIS A 41 -4.21 4.83 8.49
N PHE A 42 -4.32 3.50 8.46
CA PHE A 42 -4.74 2.77 7.27
C PHE A 42 -6.14 3.19 6.85
N GLU A 43 -7.09 3.23 7.79
CA GLU A 43 -8.46 3.64 7.52
C GLU A 43 -8.53 5.07 6.97
N LYS A 44 -7.76 5.99 7.57
CA LYS A 44 -7.68 7.37 7.12
C LYS A 44 -7.11 7.45 5.70
N SER A 45 -6.03 6.72 5.44
CA SER A 45 -5.38 6.72 4.13
C SER A 45 -6.31 6.16 3.05
N VAL A 46 -7.05 5.10 3.36
CA VAL A 46 -8.04 4.54 2.44
C VAL A 46 -9.17 5.54 2.20
N GLY A 47 -9.60 6.25 3.24
CA GLY A 47 -10.61 7.29 3.10
C GLY A 47 -10.18 8.39 2.14
N VAL A 48 -8.94 8.85 2.27
CA VAL A 48 -8.39 9.87 1.36
C VAL A 48 -8.29 9.32 -0.06
N LEU A 49 -7.79 8.10 -0.21
CA LEU A 49 -7.61 7.47 -1.52
C LEU A 49 -8.94 7.28 -2.26
N THR A 50 -9.99 6.92 -1.54
CA THR A 50 -11.31 6.62 -2.12
C THR A 50 -12.27 7.79 -2.05
N ASP A 51 -11.82 8.95 -1.59
CA ASP A 51 -12.65 10.16 -1.41
C ASP A 51 -13.84 9.86 -0.50
N GLY A 52 -13.59 9.11 0.58
CA GLY A 52 -14.60 8.77 1.56
C GLY A 52 -15.62 7.72 1.14
N LYS A 53 -15.48 7.16 -0.06
CA LYS A 53 -16.46 6.19 -0.58
C LYS A 53 -16.36 4.83 0.08
N LEU A 54 -15.19 4.47 0.57
CA LEU A 54 -14.99 3.20 1.27
C LEU A 54 -14.87 3.46 2.77
N ALA A 55 -15.94 3.17 3.49
CA ALA A 55 -16.01 3.42 4.94
C ALA A 55 -16.97 2.43 5.59
N GLY A 56 -16.95 2.33 6.91
CA GLY A 56 -17.88 1.50 7.67
C GLY A 56 -17.79 0.03 7.33
N GLU A 57 -18.92 -0.59 7.08
CA GLU A 57 -19.01 -2.02 6.76
C GLU A 57 -18.27 -2.39 5.48
N ASP A 58 -18.31 -1.52 4.47
CA ASP A 58 -17.61 -1.78 3.21
C ASP A 58 -16.11 -1.85 3.43
N PHE A 59 -15.58 -0.94 4.26
CA PHE A 59 -14.17 -0.96 4.64
C PHE A 59 -13.84 -2.26 5.39
N ASP A 60 -14.67 -2.67 6.34
CA ASP A 60 -14.46 -3.89 7.11
C ASP A 60 -14.48 -5.13 6.21
N HIS A 61 -15.37 -5.16 5.21
CA HIS A 61 -15.43 -6.26 4.25
C HIS A 61 -14.16 -6.37 3.42
N VAL A 62 -13.61 -5.22 2.99
CA VAL A 62 -12.35 -5.20 2.24
C VAL A 62 -11.22 -5.72 3.11
N VAL A 63 -11.11 -5.27 4.36
CA VAL A 63 -10.06 -5.73 5.28
C VAL A 63 -10.16 -7.24 5.48
N THR A 64 -11.37 -7.78 5.63
CA THR A 64 -11.57 -9.22 5.79
C THR A 64 -11.06 -9.97 4.56
N ARG A 65 -11.39 -9.51 3.35
CA ARG A 65 -10.90 -10.14 2.12
C ARG A 65 -9.37 -10.08 2.02
N LEU A 66 -8.78 -8.96 2.38
CA LEU A 66 -7.32 -8.80 2.33
C LEU A 66 -6.64 -9.71 3.36
N SER A 67 -7.21 -9.81 4.54
CA SER A 67 -6.72 -10.70 5.59
C SER A 67 -6.77 -12.16 5.14
N ASP A 68 -7.87 -12.57 4.53
CA ASP A 68 -8.02 -13.93 4.01
C ASP A 68 -7.02 -14.23 2.89
N ALA A 69 -6.82 -13.28 1.99
CA ALA A 69 -5.85 -13.43 0.91
C ALA A 69 -4.43 -13.58 1.45
N LEU A 70 -4.08 -12.79 2.46
CA LEU A 70 -2.76 -12.87 3.09
C LEU A 70 -2.54 -14.22 3.75
N ARG A 71 -3.56 -14.76 4.43
CA ARG A 71 -3.46 -16.08 5.06
C ARG A 71 -3.31 -17.20 4.04
N ARG A 72 -4.02 -17.10 2.89
CA ARG A 72 -4.01 -18.14 1.88
C ARG A 72 -2.76 -18.11 1.01
N GLN A 73 -2.30 -16.93 0.63
CA GLN A 73 -1.23 -16.76 -0.35
C GLN A 73 0.12 -16.43 0.28
N GLY A 74 0.11 -15.93 1.51
CA GLY A 74 1.31 -15.37 2.12
C GLY A 74 1.68 -14.02 1.52
N ARG A 75 2.65 -13.36 2.14
CA ARG A 75 3.10 -12.05 1.70
C ARG A 75 3.60 -12.06 0.25
N ASP A 76 4.48 -13.01 -0.06
CA ASP A 76 5.08 -13.08 -1.39
C ASP A 76 4.04 -13.38 -2.47
N GLY A 77 3.06 -14.23 -2.16
CA GLY A 77 1.96 -14.52 -3.08
C GLY A 77 1.10 -13.30 -3.33
N CYS A 78 0.83 -12.53 -2.29
CA CYS A 78 0.06 -11.29 -2.43
C CYS A 78 0.81 -10.27 -3.29
N ILE A 79 2.11 -10.12 -3.07
CA ILE A 79 2.93 -9.18 -3.87
C ILE A 79 2.95 -9.62 -5.34
N ALA A 80 3.07 -10.92 -5.61
CA ALA A 80 3.04 -11.42 -6.99
C ALA A 80 1.70 -11.12 -7.66
N SER A 81 0.59 -11.27 -6.91
CA SER A 81 -0.74 -10.93 -7.40
C SER A 81 -0.86 -9.44 -7.70
N LEU A 82 -0.32 -8.60 -6.82
CA LEU A 82 -0.33 -7.15 -7.00
C LEU A 82 0.42 -6.74 -8.27
N LYS A 83 1.55 -7.37 -8.53
CA LYS A 83 2.32 -7.09 -9.74
C LYS A 83 1.48 -7.29 -11.00
N GLN A 84 0.67 -8.33 -11.03
CA GLN A 84 -0.19 -8.61 -12.18
C GLN A 84 -1.36 -7.64 -12.29
N ARG A 85 -1.94 -7.24 -11.16
CA ARG A 85 -3.08 -6.31 -11.14
C ARG A 85 -2.67 -4.87 -11.37
N LEU A 86 -1.46 -4.50 -10.92
CA LEU A 86 -0.88 -3.18 -11.16
C LEU A 86 0.00 -3.27 -12.41
N ASP A 87 -0.65 -3.34 -13.55
CA ASP A 87 0.00 -3.65 -14.84
C ASP A 87 0.60 -2.43 -15.53
N GLU A 88 0.36 -1.22 -15.00
CA GLU A 88 0.91 0.01 -15.56
C GLU A 88 2.03 0.55 -14.67
N PRO A 89 3.14 1.04 -15.25
CA PRO A 89 4.25 1.58 -14.45
C PRO A 89 3.83 2.69 -13.50
N GLN A 90 2.91 3.55 -13.91
CA GLN A 90 2.44 4.65 -13.07
C GLN A 90 1.72 4.14 -11.84
N LEU A 91 0.90 3.09 -11.99
CA LEU A 91 0.21 2.46 -10.86
C LEU A 91 1.20 1.86 -9.88
N ARG A 92 2.25 1.22 -10.37
CA ARG A 92 3.29 0.63 -9.53
C ARG A 92 4.03 1.69 -8.73
N GLN A 93 4.30 2.84 -9.33
CA GLN A 93 4.93 3.95 -8.63
C GLN A 93 4.02 4.51 -7.55
N ILE A 94 2.74 4.70 -7.84
CA ILE A 94 1.76 5.17 -6.87
C ILE A 94 1.66 4.18 -5.71
N ALA A 95 1.58 2.88 -6.02
CA ALA A 95 1.53 1.84 -4.99
C ALA A 95 2.73 1.92 -4.07
N LEU A 96 3.93 2.10 -4.63
CA LEU A 96 5.15 2.17 -3.82
C LEU A 96 5.17 3.42 -2.94
N ILE A 97 4.70 4.55 -3.44
CA ILE A 97 4.60 5.78 -2.64
C ILE A 97 3.64 5.57 -1.47
N LEU A 98 2.48 4.97 -1.74
CA LEU A 98 1.50 4.68 -0.70
C LEU A 98 2.06 3.71 0.34
N ALA A 99 2.80 2.70 -0.10
CA ALA A 99 3.44 1.74 0.78
C ALA A 99 4.47 2.42 1.70
N ALA A 100 5.30 3.29 1.12
CA ALA A 100 6.31 4.00 1.89
C ALA A 100 5.68 4.97 2.90
N ASP A 101 4.60 5.64 2.50
CA ASP A 101 3.86 6.53 3.41
C ASP A 101 3.29 5.74 4.58
N MET A 102 2.74 4.57 4.31
CA MET A 102 2.22 3.70 5.37
C MET A 102 3.32 3.25 6.33
N ALA A 103 4.50 2.92 5.78
CA ALA A 103 5.65 2.48 6.60
C ALA A 103 6.15 3.59 7.52
N ALA A 104 6.02 4.84 7.12
CA ALA A 104 6.51 5.98 7.88
C ALA A 104 5.46 6.59 8.82
N ALA A 105 4.27 5.99 8.90
CA ALA A 105 3.10 6.60 9.53
C ALA A 105 3.29 6.96 11.00
N ASP A 106 4.01 6.14 11.76
CA ASP A 106 4.22 6.37 13.19
C ASP A 106 5.55 7.06 13.51
N GLY A 107 6.24 7.51 12.47
CA GLY A 107 7.55 8.17 12.64
C GLY A 107 8.70 7.21 12.85
N VAL A 108 8.45 5.92 12.90
CA VAL A 108 9.45 4.87 13.06
C VAL A 108 9.34 3.88 11.91
N LEU A 109 10.43 3.68 11.18
CA LEU A 109 10.46 2.72 10.10
C LEU A 109 10.91 1.37 10.65
N HIS A 110 9.95 0.46 10.82
CA HIS A 110 10.23 -0.89 11.32
C HIS A 110 10.88 -1.74 10.24
N PRO A 111 11.83 -2.63 10.60
CA PRO A 111 12.52 -3.47 9.61
C PRO A 111 11.59 -4.31 8.76
N GLU A 112 10.52 -4.84 9.33
CA GLU A 112 9.54 -5.65 8.62
C GLU A 112 8.80 -4.84 7.57
N GLU A 113 8.42 -3.62 7.89
CA GLU A 113 7.76 -2.71 6.97
C GLU A 113 8.70 -2.33 5.82
N ARG A 114 9.94 -2.00 6.15
CA ARG A 114 10.95 -1.67 5.16
C ARG A 114 11.18 -2.84 4.20
N ALA A 115 11.26 -4.06 4.75
CA ALA A 115 11.44 -5.26 3.95
C ALA A 115 10.30 -5.48 2.96
N VAL A 116 9.06 -5.23 3.39
CA VAL A 116 7.89 -5.37 2.51
C VAL A 116 7.94 -4.35 1.37
N VAL A 117 8.24 -3.10 1.68
CA VAL A 117 8.32 -2.05 0.66
C VAL A 117 9.40 -2.35 -0.36
N LEU A 118 10.58 -2.80 0.10
CA LEU A 118 11.68 -3.17 -0.81
C LEU A 118 11.33 -4.38 -1.65
N ALA A 119 10.63 -5.36 -1.08
CA ALA A 119 10.16 -6.53 -1.83
C ALA A 119 9.18 -6.13 -2.91
N MET A 120 8.29 -5.19 -2.62
CA MET A 120 7.35 -4.64 -3.61
C MET A 120 8.09 -3.90 -4.72
N ALA A 121 9.07 -3.07 -4.36
CA ALA A 121 9.86 -2.33 -5.36
C ALA A 121 10.54 -3.29 -6.33
N ARG A 122 11.13 -4.35 -5.80
CA ARG A 122 11.80 -5.38 -6.60
C ARG A 122 10.81 -6.11 -7.50
N ALA A 123 9.67 -6.52 -6.95
CA ALA A 123 8.64 -7.24 -7.70
C ALA A 123 8.04 -6.36 -8.80
N PHE A 124 7.80 -5.09 -8.52
CA PHE A 124 7.17 -4.16 -9.47
C PHE A 124 8.14 -3.66 -10.54
N GLY A 125 9.43 -3.98 -10.40
CA GLY A 125 10.44 -3.49 -11.35
C GLY A 125 10.81 -2.02 -11.14
N VAL A 126 10.49 -1.46 -10.00
CA VAL A 126 10.94 -0.12 -9.60
C VAL A 126 12.28 -0.29 -8.90
N GLY A 127 13.26 0.59 -9.19
CA GLY A 127 14.59 0.45 -8.63
C GLY A 127 14.61 0.49 -7.10
N GLU A 128 15.39 -0.41 -6.50
CA GLU A 128 15.53 -0.44 -5.04
C GLU A 128 16.12 0.87 -4.49
N ASP A 129 16.99 1.51 -5.24
CA ASP A 129 17.58 2.78 -4.83
C ASP A 129 16.52 3.87 -4.70
N ALA A 130 15.57 3.92 -5.65
CA ALA A 130 14.46 4.85 -5.59
C ALA A 130 13.57 4.56 -4.38
N ALA A 131 13.33 3.28 -4.09
CA ALA A 131 12.53 2.88 -2.94
C ALA A 131 13.22 3.29 -1.63
N ARG A 132 14.53 3.06 -1.53
CA ARG A 132 15.29 3.46 -0.35
C ARG A 132 15.27 4.97 -0.15
N GLU A 133 15.36 5.73 -1.23
CA GLU A 133 15.31 7.18 -1.17
C GLU A 133 13.98 7.66 -0.61
N VAL A 134 12.87 7.04 -1.03
CA VAL A 134 11.54 7.37 -0.51
C VAL A 134 11.43 7.01 0.97
N LEU A 135 11.96 5.84 1.36
CA LEU A 135 11.87 5.35 2.75
C LEU A 135 12.78 6.13 3.70
N ASP A 136 14.00 6.37 3.28
CA ASP A 136 15.04 6.94 4.16
C ASP A 136 15.18 8.45 4.01
N GLY A 137 14.45 9.04 3.07
CA GLY A 137 14.55 10.45 2.74
C GLY A 137 15.73 10.76 1.83
N PRO A 138 15.76 11.97 1.26
CA PRO A 138 16.86 12.34 0.39
C PRO A 138 18.19 12.40 1.16
N PRO A 139 19.30 12.04 0.51
CA PRO A 139 20.61 12.16 1.16
C PRO A 139 20.89 13.62 1.49
N SER A 140 21.30 13.85 2.71
CA SER A 140 21.59 15.20 3.19
C SER A 140 23.02 15.62 2.84
#